data_7f363db61152439593aabafc875d8666
#
_entry.id   7f363db61152439593aabafc875d8666
#
_cell.length_a   1.000
_cell.length_b   1.000
_cell.length_c   1.000
_cell.angle_alpha   90.00
_cell.angle_beta   90.00
_cell.angle_gamma   90.00
#
_symmetry.space_group_name_H-M   'P 1'
#
loop_
_entity.id
_entity.type
_entity.pdbx_description
1 polymer ?
#
loop_
_entity_poly.entity_id
_entity_poly.type
_entity_poly.pdbx_seq_one_letter_code
_entity_poly.pdbx_strand_id
1 'polypeptide(L)'
;SSEPIEKIPVSLHPVVSTDTYRMEVASPKLAVGIRGTDFVDESELYRYKITLKLLFAMMFGWTSKRFQSLYESGKMDNSLTLEVEVEKDFHFVMLTMDTQEPVGLSHQFRSAIKNFDKDPDVTEEHLDTIKSEMFGDFLHGLNSLEYIATQYEPHLTGENLFDLPKILQDISLNDVIKLGHRFIDQCDMTDFTIFPK
;
A
#
# COMPACT_ATOMS: atom_id res chain seq x y z
N SER A 1 -17.94 34.68 18.08
CA SER A 1 -17.04 33.89 18.93
C SER A 1 -16.89 32.52 18.27
N SER A 2 -15.76 32.32 17.64
CA SER A 2 -15.38 31.02 17.10
C SER A 2 -14.83 30.16 18.23
N GLU A 3 -15.48 29.04 18.52
CA GLU A 3 -14.94 28.05 19.45
C GLU A 3 -13.61 27.50 18.90
N PRO A 4 -12.59 27.34 19.74
CA PRO A 4 -11.34 26.76 19.30
C PRO A 4 -11.57 25.28 18.98
N ILE A 5 -11.15 24.87 17.78
CA ILE A 5 -11.13 23.46 17.40
C ILE A 5 -10.12 22.77 18.34
N GLU A 6 -10.62 21.98 19.27
CA GLU A 6 -9.77 21.12 20.09
C GLU A 6 -8.98 20.17 19.15
N LYS A 7 -7.67 20.34 19.12
CA LYS A 7 -6.79 19.37 18.47
C LYS A 7 -6.87 18.08 19.28
N ILE A 8 -7.45 17.04 18.70
CA ILE A 8 -7.43 15.71 19.27
C ILE A 8 -5.96 15.30 19.44
N PRO A 9 -5.51 14.96 20.66
CA PRO A 9 -4.13 14.57 20.87
C PRO A 9 -3.80 13.36 20.01
N VAL A 10 -2.76 13.47 19.19
CA VAL A 10 -2.26 12.35 18.38
C VAL A 10 -1.76 11.28 19.33
N SER A 11 -2.36 10.10 19.28
CA SER A 11 -1.89 8.94 20.04
C SER A 11 -0.45 8.61 19.63
N LEU A 12 0.44 8.52 20.59
CA LEU A 12 1.84 8.14 20.38
C LEU A 12 2.00 6.63 20.13
N HIS A 13 0.93 5.85 20.26
CA HIS A 13 0.93 4.41 20.07
C HIS A 13 0.14 4.01 18.82
N PRO A 14 0.62 2.98 18.07
CA PRO A 14 -0.12 2.46 16.93
C PRO A 14 -1.52 2.00 17.34
N VAL A 15 -2.51 2.42 16.58
CA VAL A 15 -3.90 2.02 16.78
C VAL A 15 -4.23 0.88 15.82
N VAL A 16 -4.85 -0.17 16.35
CA VAL A 16 -5.43 -1.26 15.57
C VAL A 16 -6.92 -1.30 15.83
N SER A 17 -7.73 -1.21 14.79
CA SER A 17 -9.18 -1.29 14.91
C SER A 17 -9.76 -2.28 13.89
N THR A 18 -10.89 -2.88 14.25
CA THR A 18 -11.61 -3.85 13.41
C THR A 18 -13.09 -3.49 13.39
N ASP A 19 -13.64 -3.36 12.19
CA ASP A 19 -15.07 -3.13 11.99
C ASP A 19 -15.67 -4.23 11.12
N THR A 20 -16.90 -4.61 11.43
CA THR A 20 -17.65 -5.66 10.72
C THR A 20 -18.99 -5.13 10.28
N TYR A 21 -19.32 -5.36 9.01
CA TYR A 21 -20.57 -4.94 8.38
C TYR A 21 -21.25 -6.11 7.70
N ARG A 22 -22.59 -6.01 7.53
CA ARG A 22 -23.37 -6.96 6.72
C ARG A 22 -24.10 -6.20 5.63
N MET A 23 -23.84 -6.60 4.39
CA MET A 23 -24.37 -5.96 3.19
C MET A 23 -24.71 -7.00 2.13
N GLU A 24 -25.41 -6.59 1.07
CA GLU A 24 -25.67 -7.45 -0.10
C GLU A 24 -24.43 -7.53 -0.98
N VAL A 25 -23.58 -8.53 -0.70
CA VAL A 25 -22.39 -8.85 -1.47
C VAL A 25 -22.36 -10.35 -1.75
N ALA A 26 -21.72 -10.76 -2.84
CA ALA A 26 -21.67 -12.17 -3.25
C ALA A 26 -20.72 -13.01 -2.37
N SER A 27 -19.68 -12.39 -1.83
CA SER A 27 -18.67 -13.01 -0.98
C SER A 27 -18.18 -12.02 0.08
N PRO A 28 -17.60 -12.51 1.19
CA PRO A 28 -17.00 -11.62 2.17
C PRO A 28 -15.89 -10.77 1.54
N LYS A 29 -15.85 -9.51 1.94
CA LYS A 29 -14.81 -8.56 1.50
C LYS A 29 -14.01 -8.09 2.70
N LEU A 30 -12.69 -8.08 2.54
CA LEU A 30 -11.76 -7.57 3.54
C LEU A 30 -11.05 -6.33 3.00
N ALA A 31 -10.96 -5.31 3.83
CA ALA A 31 -10.10 -4.15 3.60
C ALA A 31 -9.17 -3.97 4.79
N VAL A 32 -7.88 -3.87 4.52
CA VAL A 32 -6.86 -3.56 5.54
C VAL A 32 -6.26 -2.22 5.20
N GLY A 33 -6.45 -1.23 6.07
CA GLY A 33 -5.93 0.12 5.94
C GLY A 33 -4.75 0.36 6.87
N ILE A 34 -3.71 0.98 6.36
CA ILE A 34 -2.53 1.38 7.12
C ILE A 34 -2.33 2.87 6.90
N ARG A 35 -2.51 3.66 7.96
CA ARG A 35 -2.31 5.10 7.91
C ARG A 35 -0.95 5.44 8.51
N GLY A 36 -0.14 6.18 7.75
CA GLY A 36 1.13 6.70 8.25
C GLY A 36 0.92 7.87 9.21
N THR A 37 1.79 7.93 10.21
CA THR A 37 1.84 9.03 11.19
C THR A 37 3.16 9.78 11.13
N ASP A 38 4.10 9.31 10.34
CA ASP A 38 5.38 9.97 10.10
C ASP A 38 5.20 11.22 9.22
N PHE A 39 6.12 12.15 9.38
CA PHE A 39 6.16 13.35 8.57
C PHE A 39 6.80 13.03 7.21
N VAL A 40 6.14 13.47 6.14
CA VAL A 40 6.67 13.37 4.76
C VAL A 40 6.79 14.78 4.20
N ASP A 41 8.02 15.19 3.89
CA ASP A 41 8.26 16.50 3.31
C ASP A 41 7.66 16.59 1.90
N GLU A 42 7.17 17.76 1.55
CA GLU A 42 6.53 18.02 0.26
C GLU A 42 7.43 17.68 -0.93
N SER A 43 8.75 17.89 -0.77
CA SER A 43 9.75 17.57 -1.79
C SER A 43 9.97 16.07 -2.03
N GLU A 44 9.56 15.21 -1.11
CA GLU A 44 9.77 13.76 -1.17
C GLU A 44 8.49 12.95 -1.44
N LEU A 45 7.33 13.59 -1.58
CA LEU A 45 6.03 12.91 -1.69
C LEU A 45 6.02 11.83 -2.78
N TYR A 46 6.51 12.15 -3.96
CA TYR A 46 6.49 11.21 -5.08
C TYR A 46 7.44 10.04 -4.87
N ARG A 47 8.68 10.31 -4.45
CA ARG A 47 9.65 9.26 -4.13
C ARG A 47 9.16 8.36 -2.98
N TYR A 48 8.56 8.96 -1.95
CA TYR A 48 7.96 8.23 -0.84
C TYR A 48 6.87 7.28 -1.35
N LYS A 49 5.95 7.80 -2.17
CA LYS A 49 4.86 7.00 -2.77
C LYS A 49 5.39 5.81 -3.56
N ILE A 50 6.38 6.02 -4.42
CA ILE A 50 6.97 4.96 -5.24
C ILE A 50 7.67 3.91 -4.36
N THR A 51 8.43 4.33 -3.37
CA THR A 51 9.13 3.42 -2.45
C THR A 51 8.13 2.57 -1.66
N LEU A 52 7.05 3.18 -1.19
CA LEU A 52 5.98 2.48 -0.46
C LEU A 52 5.24 1.48 -1.36
N LYS A 53 4.96 1.85 -2.61
CA LYS A 53 4.39 0.93 -3.59
C LYS A 53 5.30 -0.27 -3.85
N LEU A 54 6.60 -0.06 -3.96
CA LEU A 54 7.59 -1.14 -4.14
C LEU A 54 7.53 -2.12 -2.98
N LEU A 55 7.54 -1.64 -1.74
CA LEU A 55 7.49 -2.50 -0.55
C LEU A 55 6.23 -3.36 -0.53
N PHE A 56 5.06 -2.75 -0.67
CA PHE A 56 3.79 -3.47 -0.58
C PHE A 56 3.57 -4.39 -1.79
N ALA A 57 4.05 -4.04 -2.96
CA ALA A 57 4.02 -4.93 -4.12
C ALA A 57 4.91 -6.16 -3.93
N MET A 58 6.09 -6.02 -3.32
CA MET A 58 6.94 -7.17 -2.97
C MET A 58 6.25 -8.13 -2.01
N MET A 59 5.54 -7.60 -1.01
CA MET A 59 4.91 -8.41 0.05
C MET A 59 3.60 -9.05 -0.39
N PHE A 60 2.78 -8.35 -1.15
CA PHE A 60 1.39 -8.71 -1.42
C PHE A 60 1.05 -8.82 -2.91
N GLY A 61 1.93 -8.42 -3.81
CA GLY A 61 1.72 -8.51 -5.24
C GLY A 61 1.71 -9.95 -5.75
N TRP A 62 1.28 -10.12 -6.98
CA TRP A 62 1.07 -11.45 -7.59
C TRP A 62 2.37 -12.27 -7.76
N THR A 63 3.53 -11.65 -7.71
CA THR A 63 4.84 -12.34 -7.73
C THR A 63 5.32 -12.75 -6.35
N SER A 64 4.63 -12.34 -5.28
CA SER A 64 5.00 -12.72 -3.91
C SER A 64 4.65 -14.18 -3.63
N LYS A 65 5.47 -14.83 -2.83
CA LYS A 65 5.19 -16.20 -2.34
C LYS A 65 3.91 -16.24 -1.53
N ARG A 66 3.63 -15.18 -0.77
CA ARG A 66 2.40 -15.05 0.01
C ARG A 66 1.17 -15.08 -0.88
N PHE A 67 1.13 -14.26 -1.91
CA PHE A 67 0.01 -14.23 -2.85
C PHE A 67 -0.19 -15.59 -3.51
N GLN A 68 0.87 -16.20 -4.03
CA GLN A 68 0.80 -17.48 -4.71
C GLN A 68 0.30 -18.59 -3.78
N SER A 69 0.78 -18.64 -2.55
CA SER A 69 0.34 -19.62 -1.55
C SER A 69 -1.15 -19.45 -1.20
N LEU A 70 -1.59 -18.22 -1.00
CA LEU A 70 -3.01 -17.93 -0.69
C LEU A 70 -3.92 -18.22 -1.88
N TYR A 71 -3.46 -17.91 -3.08
CA TYR A 71 -4.19 -18.20 -4.31
C TYR A 71 -4.34 -19.70 -4.54
N GLU A 72 -3.25 -20.46 -4.44
CA GLU A 72 -3.24 -21.93 -4.60
C GLU A 72 -4.11 -22.64 -3.55
N SER A 73 -4.14 -22.13 -2.32
CA SER A 73 -4.97 -22.68 -1.24
C SER A 73 -6.44 -22.26 -1.31
N GLY A 74 -6.82 -21.42 -2.26
CA GLY A 74 -8.18 -20.92 -2.41
C GLY A 74 -8.61 -19.88 -1.37
N LYS A 75 -7.67 -19.37 -0.56
CA LYS A 75 -7.96 -18.36 0.47
C LYS A 75 -8.06 -16.96 -0.10
N MET A 76 -7.51 -16.74 -1.27
CA MET A 76 -7.53 -15.48 -1.98
C MET A 76 -7.60 -15.75 -3.49
N ASP A 77 -8.24 -14.86 -4.20
CA ASP A 77 -8.32 -14.86 -5.66
C ASP A 77 -7.57 -13.63 -6.24
N ASN A 78 -7.78 -13.33 -7.49
CA ASN A 78 -7.17 -12.17 -8.16
C ASN A 78 -7.88 -10.84 -7.88
N SER A 79 -8.78 -10.79 -6.91
CA SER A 79 -9.48 -9.56 -6.52
C SER A 79 -8.63 -8.62 -5.67
N LEU A 80 -7.47 -9.07 -5.17
CA LEU A 80 -6.59 -8.24 -4.36
C LEU A 80 -6.21 -6.96 -5.10
N THR A 81 -6.50 -5.84 -4.46
CA THR A 81 -6.07 -4.52 -4.92
C THR A 81 -5.20 -3.85 -3.87
N LEU A 82 -4.21 -3.14 -4.34
CA LEU A 82 -3.29 -2.36 -3.53
C LEU A 82 -3.39 -0.90 -3.95
N GLU A 83 -3.75 -0.04 -3.01
CA GLU A 83 -3.81 1.39 -3.22
C GLU A 83 -2.84 2.09 -2.27
N VAL A 84 -2.04 2.98 -2.80
CA VAL A 84 -1.09 3.81 -2.05
C VAL A 84 -1.35 5.27 -2.36
N GLU A 85 -1.69 6.04 -1.35
CA GLU A 85 -1.88 7.49 -1.45
C GLU A 85 -0.90 8.21 -0.54
N VAL A 86 -0.18 9.18 -1.11
CA VAL A 86 0.77 10.01 -0.36
C VAL A 86 0.52 11.46 -0.74
N GLU A 87 -0.08 12.18 0.19
CA GLU A 87 -0.40 13.60 0.09
C GLU A 87 0.34 14.38 1.17
N LYS A 88 0.34 15.69 1.07
CA LYS A 88 1.02 16.58 2.02
C LYS A 88 0.57 16.34 3.47
N ASP A 89 -0.74 16.16 3.70
CA ASP A 89 -1.34 16.11 5.02
C ASP A 89 -1.75 14.71 5.46
N PHE A 90 -1.69 13.72 4.56
CA PHE A 90 -2.04 12.34 4.89
C PHE A 90 -1.38 11.36 3.91
N HIS A 91 -1.13 10.16 4.37
CA HIS A 91 -0.69 9.06 3.53
C HIS A 91 -1.12 7.72 4.11
N PHE A 92 -1.50 6.83 3.23
CA PHE A 92 -2.01 5.52 3.62
C PHE A 92 -1.79 4.46 2.54
N VAL A 93 -1.89 3.21 2.96
CA VAL A 93 -1.97 2.04 2.09
C VAL A 93 -3.28 1.31 2.38
N MET A 94 -3.97 0.90 1.33
CA MET A 94 -5.20 0.12 1.43
C MET A 94 -5.07 -1.17 0.62
N LEU A 95 -5.31 -2.30 1.28
CA LEU A 95 -5.41 -3.62 0.67
C LEU A 95 -6.87 -4.06 0.73
N THR A 96 -7.46 -4.39 -0.42
CA THR A 96 -8.85 -4.87 -0.48
C THR A 96 -8.92 -6.17 -1.26
N MET A 97 -9.75 -7.09 -0.81
CA MET A 97 -9.88 -8.40 -1.45
C MET A 97 -11.16 -9.12 -1.07
N ASP A 98 -11.59 -10.02 -1.94
CA ASP A 98 -12.63 -11.00 -1.64
C ASP A 98 -11.98 -12.24 -1.04
N THR A 99 -12.52 -12.74 0.07
CA THR A 99 -11.99 -13.93 0.74
C THR A 99 -13.06 -14.60 1.59
N GLN A 100 -13.03 -15.92 1.66
CA GLN A 100 -13.91 -16.68 2.57
C GLN A 100 -13.38 -16.69 4.01
N GLU A 101 -12.15 -16.24 4.24
CA GLU A 101 -11.51 -16.26 5.56
C GLU A 101 -11.02 -14.86 5.97
N PRO A 102 -11.92 -13.86 6.05
CA PRO A 102 -11.48 -12.47 6.24
C PRO A 102 -10.79 -12.24 7.59
N VAL A 103 -11.23 -12.89 8.65
CA VAL A 103 -10.65 -12.72 9.99
C VAL A 103 -9.22 -13.26 10.05
N GLY A 104 -9.01 -14.48 9.59
CA GLY A 104 -7.68 -15.10 9.56
C GLY A 104 -6.73 -14.36 8.63
N LEU A 105 -7.22 -13.94 7.47
CA LEU A 105 -6.42 -13.23 6.48
C LEU A 105 -6.02 -11.82 6.96
N SER A 106 -6.95 -11.11 7.62
CA SER A 106 -6.64 -9.83 8.25
C SER A 106 -5.51 -9.95 9.28
N HIS A 107 -5.61 -10.95 10.16
CA HIS A 107 -4.57 -11.20 11.16
C HIS A 107 -3.22 -11.51 10.50
N GLN A 108 -3.22 -12.36 9.49
CA GLN A 108 -2.02 -12.73 8.74
C GLN A 108 -1.37 -11.52 8.06
N PHE A 109 -2.17 -10.66 7.43
CA PHE A 109 -1.66 -9.46 6.75
C PHE A 109 -1.10 -8.45 7.74
N ARG A 110 -1.79 -8.20 8.84
CA ARG A 110 -1.28 -7.28 9.88
C ARG A 110 0.03 -7.78 10.49
N SER A 111 0.14 -9.08 10.75
CA SER A 111 1.37 -9.68 11.24
C SER A 111 2.51 -9.57 10.22
N ALA A 112 2.24 -9.82 8.95
CA ALA A 112 3.22 -9.68 7.87
C ALA A 112 3.73 -8.24 7.76
N ILE A 113 2.85 -7.26 7.84
CA ILE A 113 3.21 -5.84 7.76
C ILE A 113 4.12 -5.46 8.92
N LYS A 114 3.78 -5.86 10.15
CA LYS A 114 4.63 -5.60 11.33
C LYS A 114 6.01 -6.21 11.24
N ASN A 115 6.14 -7.34 10.56
CA ASN A 115 7.40 -8.09 10.40
C ASN A 115 7.97 -7.99 8.99
N PHE A 116 7.67 -6.91 8.28
CA PHE A 116 8.02 -6.75 6.86
C PHE A 116 9.51 -6.92 6.57
N ASP A 117 10.39 -6.49 7.46
CA ASP A 117 11.84 -6.59 7.32
C ASP A 117 12.37 -8.03 7.36
N LYS A 118 11.55 -8.96 7.84
CA LYS A 118 11.84 -10.41 7.88
C LYS A 118 11.05 -11.17 6.81
N ASP A 119 10.28 -10.48 5.99
CA ASP A 119 9.49 -11.11 4.95
C ASP A 119 10.40 -11.74 3.89
N PRO A 120 10.21 -13.02 3.54
CA PRO A 120 11.04 -13.71 2.55
C PRO A 120 10.93 -13.11 1.15
N ASP A 121 9.90 -12.32 0.86
CA ASP A 121 9.72 -11.63 -0.42
C ASP A 121 10.39 -10.25 -0.47
N VAL A 122 10.90 -9.74 0.65
CA VAL A 122 11.63 -8.47 0.72
C VAL A 122 13.11 -8.75 0.48
N THR A 123 13.47 -8.89 -0.78
CA THR A 123 14.82 -9.23 -1.26
C THR A 123 15.23 -8.33 -2.41
N GLU A 124 16.53 -8.22 -2.67
CA GLU A 124 17.06 -7.45 -3.80
C GLU A 124 16.56 -7.98 -5.15
N GLU A 125 16.57 -9.30 -5.32
CA GLU A 125 16.09 -9.93 -6.54
C GLU A 125 14.62 -9.60 -6.81
N HIS A 126 13.78 -9.71 -5.80
CA HIS A 126 12.36 -9.40 -5.94
C HIS A 126 12.11 -7.90 -6.14
N LEU A 127 12.89 -7.04 -5.48
CA LEU A 127 12.84 -5.60 -5.72
C LEU A 127 13.12 -5.28 -7.19
N ASP A 128 14.14 -5.89 -7.78
CA ASP A 128 14.46 -5.70 -9.20
C ASP A 128 13.32 -6.15 -10.11
N THR A 129 12.68 -7.26 -9.80
CA THR A 129 11.50 -7.74 -10.51
C THR A 129 10.35 -6.73 -10.45
N ILE A 130 10.03 -6.22 -9.28
CA ILE A 130 8.95 -5.24 -9.09
C ILE A 130 9.27 -3.92 -9.77
N LYS A 131 10.51 -3.46 -9.71
CA LYS A 131 10.96 -2.27 -10.44
C LYS A 131 10.77 -2.42 -11.95
N SER A 132 11.13 -3.59 -12.49
CA SER A 132 10.97 -3.89 -13.92
C SER A 132 9.51 -3.90 -14.33
N GLU A 133 8.63 -4.47 -13.52
CA GLU A 133 7.18 -4.44 -13.76
C GLU A 133 6.63 -3.02 -13.75
N MET A 134 7.01 -2.24 -12.76
CA MET A 134 6.55 -0.84 -12.62
C MET A 134 7.05 0.01 -13.79
N PHE A 135 8.28 -0.20 -14.23
CA PHE A 135 8.84 0.47 -15.40
C PHE A 135 8.12 0.03 -16.69
N GLY A 136 7.82 -1.26 -16.83
CA GLY A 136 7.05 -1.78 -17.95
C GLY A 136 5.65 -1.18 -18.02
N ASP A 137 4.96 -1.06 -16.90
CA ASP A 137 3.66 -0.41 -16.81
C ASP A 137 3.74 1.07 -17.20
N PHE A 138 4.79 1.75 -16.77
CA PHE A 138 5.05 3.13 -17.14
C PHE A 138 5.24 3.29 -18.65
N LEU A 139 6.05 2.44 -19.29
CA LEU A 139 6.27 2.46 -20.73
C LEU A 139 4.98 2.15 -21.50
N HIS A 140 4.21 1.15 -21.04
CA HIS A 140 2.92 0.82 -21.63
C HIS A 140 1.94 2.00 -21.53
N GLY A 141 1.94 2.68 -20.40
CA GLY A 141 1.10 3.85 -20.17
C GLY A 141 1.46 5.04 -21.08
N LEU A 142 2.72 5.23 -21.41
CA LEU A 142 3.14 6.31 -22.34
C LEU A 142 2.58 6.15 -23.75
N ASN A 143 2.22 4.94 -24.14
CA ASN A 143 1.59 4.66 -25.44
C ASN A 143 0.07 4.89 -25.43
N SER A 144 -0.49 5.31 -24.30
CA SER A 144 -1.91 5.55 -24.11
C SER A 144 -2.16 6.97 -23.59
N LEU A 145 -2.83 7.79 -24.40
CA LEU A 145 -3.24 9.14 -23.99
C LEU A 145 -4.23 9.08 -22.83
N GLU A 146 -5.07 8.05 -22.79
CA GLU A 146 -6.02 7.82 -21.72
C GLU A 146 -5.29 7.54 -20.40
N TYR A 147 -4.25 6.71 -20.42
CA TYR A 147 -3.42 6.45 -19.25
C TYR A 147 -2.82 7.74 -18.69
N ILE A 148 -2.21 8.57 -19.55
CA ILE A 148 -1.63 9.86 -19.14
C ILE A 148 -2.69 10.76 -18.52
N ALA A 149 -3.88 10.83 -19.10
CA ALA A 149 -4.97 11.64 -18.60
C ALA A 149 -5.50 11.15 -17.23
N THR A 150 -5.63 9.83 -17.05
CA THR A 150 -6.15 9.22 -15.80
C THR A 150 -5.12 9.19 -14.69
N GLN A 151 -3.83 9.16 -15.01
CA GLN A 151 -2.73 9.18 -14.03
C GLN A 151 -2.30 10.60 -13.65
N TYR A 152 -2.86 11.61 -14.30
CA TYR A 152 -2.58 12.99 -13.94
C TYR A 152 -3.24 13.34 -12.61
N GLU A 153 -2.41 13.55 -11.59
CA GLU A 153 -2.82 14.08 -10.30
C GLU A 153 -2.35 15.54 -10.21
N PRO A 154 -3.12 16.45 -9.60
CA PRO A 154 -2.77 17.89 -9.59
C PRO A 154 -1.39 18.22 -9.02
N HIS A 155 -0.87 17.38 -8.12
CA HIS A 155 0.46 17.54 -7.54
C HIS A 155 1.58 16.84 -8.34
N LEU A 156 1.23 16.02 -9.35
CA LEU A 156 2.17 15.42 -10.28
C LEU A 156 2.30 16.31 -11.49
N THR A 157 3.44 16.95 -11.62
CA THR A 157 3.78 17.67 -12.85
C THR A 157 4.25 16.68 -13.92
N GLY A 158 4.28 17.09 -15.18
CA GLY A 158 4.88 16.27 -16.25
C GLY A 158 6.33 15.89 -15.94
N GLU A 159 7.05 16.75 -15.24
CA GLU A 159 8.40 16.52 -14.74
C GLU A 159 8.46 15.35 -13.77
N ASN A 160 7.58 15.30 -12.75
CA ASN A 160 7.51 14.19 -11.79
C ASN A 160 7.19 12.86 -12.46
N LEU A 161 6.32 12.86 -13.46
CA LEU A 161 5.97 11.66 -14.20
C LEU A 161 7.19 11.09 -14.94
N PHE A 162 8.00 11.94 -15.58
CA PHE A 162 9.20 11.52 -16.31
C PHE A 162 10.38 11.19 -15.38
N ASP A 163 10.29 11.53 -14.10
CA ASP A 163 11.30 11.17 -13.10
C ASP A 163 11.22 9.71 -12.64
N LEU A 164 10.13 9.01 -12.93
CA LEU A 164 9.91 7.65 -12.45
C LEU A 164 11.05 6.68 -12.80
N PRO A 165 11.56 6.62 -14.05
CA PRO A 165 12.67 5.71 -14.37
C PRO A 165 13.91 5.97 -13.52
N LYS A 166 14.26 7.22 -13.29
CA LYS A 166 15.42 7.60 -12.47
C LYS A 166 15.22 7.25 -11.01
N ILE A 167 14.02 7.51 -10.47
CA ILE A 167 13.67 7.17 -9.11
C ILE A 167 13.77 5.65 -8.89
N LEU A 168 13.23 4.85 -9.82
CA LEU A 168 13.32 3.39 -9.74
C LEU A 168 14.76 2.89 -9.74
N GLN A 169 15.63 3.48 -10.57
CA GLN A 169 17.04 3.12 -10.56
C GLN A 169 17.73 3.46 -9.24
N ASP A 170 17.34 4.55 -8.60
CA ASP A 170 18.01 5.11 -7.45
C ASP A 170 17.61 4.45 -6.13
N ILE A 171 16.40 3.90 -6.02
CA ILE A 171 15.90 3.27 -4.80
C ILE A 171 16.62 1.93 -4.58
N SER A 172 17.32 1.81 -3.44
CA SER A 172 17.93 0.56 -2.99
C SER A 172 16.99 -0.23 -2.07
N LEU A 173 17.29 -1.51 -1.85
CA LEU A 173 16.57 -2.31 -0.85
C LEU A 173 16.67 -1.68 0.55
N ASN A 174 17.83 -1.14 0.89
CA ASN A 174 18.02 -0.45 2.17
C ASN A 174 17.10 0.78 2.30
N ASP A 175 16.90 1.53 1.21
CA ASP A 175 15.95 2.65 1.18
C ASP A 175 14.52 2.16 1.43
N VAL A 176 14.14 1.05 0.81
CA VAL A 176 12.82 0.43 1.00
C VAL A 176 12.61 -0.01 2.46
N ILE A 177 13.61 -0.65 3.06
CA ILE A 177 13.52 -1.10 4.46
C ILE A 177 13.46 0.08 5.42
N LYS A 178 14.28 1.10 5.22
CA LYS A 178 14.26 2.32 6.06
C LYS A 178 12.92 3.03 6.00
N LEU A 179 12.37 3.20 4.80
CA LEU A 179 11.07 3.81 4.64
C LEU A 179 9.97 2.92 5.25
N GLY A 180 10.08 1.61 5.10
CA GLY A 180 9.17 0.65 5.73
C GLY A 180 9.12 0.83 7.25
N HIS A 181 10.23 0.94 7.93
CA HIS A 181 10.29 1.23 9.37
C HIS A 181 9.69 2.59 9.71
N ARG A 182 10.06 3.61 8.94
CA ARG A 182 9.52 4.96 9.12
C ARG A 182 7.99 5.00 9.03
N PHE A 183 7.42 4.29 8.07
CA PHE A 183 5.98 4.22 7.84
C PHE A 183 5.27 3.28 8.82
N ILE A 184 5.78 2.06 9.01
CA ILE A 184 5.08 0.97 9.69
C ILE A 184 5.21 1.03 11.21
N ASP A 185 6.36 1.43 11.75
CA ASP A 185 6.64 1.31 13.19
C ASP A 185 5.67 2.11 14.06
N GLN A 186 5.11 3.20 13.55
CA GLN A 186 4.16 4.07 14.26
C GLN A 186 2.82 4.24 13.53
N CYS A 187 2.53 3.36 12.56
CA CYS A 187 1.30 3.47 11.77
C CYS A 187 0.06 3.08 12.58
N ASP A 188 -1.10 3.56 12.14
CA ASP A 188 -2.40 3.09 12.59
C ASP A 188 -2.91 2.06 11.59
N MET A 189 -3.31 0.89 12.08
CA MET A 189 -3.93 -0.16 11.25
C MET A 189 -5.40 -0.29 11.57
N THR A 190 -6.20 -0.41 10.51
CA THR A 190 -7.65 -0.63 10.61
C THR A 190 -8.05 -1.71 9.63
N ASP A 191 -8.91 -2.64 10.04
CA ASP A 191 -9.52 -3.56 9.10
C ASP A 191 -11.04 -3.46 9.10
N PHE A 192 -11.63 -3.72 7.93
CA PHE A 192 -13.05 -3.76 7.71
C PHE A 192 -13.41 -5.08 7.06
N THR A 193 -14.42 -5.74 7.58
CA THR A 193 -14.98 -6.94 6.95
C THR A 193 -16.45 -6.71 6.61
N ILE A 194 -16.81 -7.01 5.36
CA ILE A 194 -18.19 -6.98 4.89
C ILE A 194 -18.60 -8.42 4.61
N PHE A 195 -19.58 -8.91 5.38
CA PHE A 195 -20.15 -10.24 5.18
C PHE A 195 -21.41 -10.18 4.32
N PRO A 196 -21.69 -11.24 3.55
CA PRO A 196 -22.99 -11.40 2.93
C PRO A 196 -24.11 -11.40 3.99
N LYS A 197 -25.30 -10.88 3.61
CA LYS A 197 -26.50 -10.95 4.44
C LYS A 197 -27.02 -12.38 4.48
#